data_7ed4c576819700a2ef0d2a5cb288c02f
#
_entry.id   7ed4c576819700a2ef0d2a5cb288c02f
#
_cell.length_a   1.000
_cell.length_b   1.000
_cell.length_c   1.000
_cell.angle_alpha   90.00
_cell.angle_beta   90.00
_cell.angle_gamma   90.00
#
_symmetry.space_group_name_H-M   'P 1'
#
loop_
_entity.id
_entity.type
_entity.pdbx_description
1 polymer ?
#
loop_
_entity_poly.entity_id
_entity_poly.type
_entity_poly.pdbx_seq_one_letter_code
_entity_poly.pdbx_strand_id
1 'polypeptide(L)'
;RILVTGLGNPYLTSDAIGPRTLRDIRVTHYLDDSLKLENHYYDILSLTPGVMYQTGVETVEVIQAMVDQFQIDLVIVIDALCAKDYQKLGHVIQINNVGIHPGSGIGNHRQAIQEETLGCPVIAIGVPTVIYASSIVKDVFQLMKDYFGDAIDIKNRLKIGKREKYEGALSSSQQRYLLGHIGSLDQEELESLLQEILTPVDRNFVMSDKQIDETVERMSALLAKALNDLRYNS
;
A
#
# COMPACT_ATOMS: atom_id res chain seq x y z
N ARG A 1 -25.46 3.32 6.69
CA ARG A 1 -24.82 2.01 6.86
C ARG A 1 -23.45 2.01 6.21
N ILE A 2 -22.46 1.55 6.96
CA ILE A 2 -21.07 1.50 6.49
C ILE A 2 -20.63 0.05 6.49
N LEU A 3 -20.11 -0.42 5.36
CA LEU A 3 -19.41 -1.69 5.27
C LEU A 3 -17.89 -1.43 5.36
N VAL A 4 -17.25 -1.95 6.40
CA VAL A 4 -15.79 -1.98 6.48
C VAL A 4 -15.31 -3.35 5.99
N THR A 5 -14.55 -3.38 4.90
CA THR A 5 -14.05 -4.61 4.32
C THR A 5 -12.52 -4.65 4.34
N GLY A 6 -11.97 -5.78 4.79
CA GLY A 6 -10.53 -6.02 4.87
C GLY A 6 -10.08 -7.04 3.84
N LEU A 7 -9.35 -6.56 2.83
CA LEU A 7 -8.81 -7.40 1.76
C LEU A 7 -7.53 -8.09 2.20
N GLY A 8 -7.21 -9.16 1.51
CA GLY A 8 -5.95 -9.90 1.64
C GLY A 8 -6.11 -11.27 2.31
N ASN A 9 -4.97 -11.93 2.46
CA ASN A 9 -4.87 -13.26 3.03
C ASN A 9 -4.45 -13.19 4.51
N PRO A 10 -5.30 -13.58 5.48
CA PRO A 10 -4.98 -13.52 6.90
C PRO A 10 -3.79 -14.39 7.31
N TYR A 11 -3.44 -15.39 6.48
CA TYR A 11 -2.34 -16.33 6.73
C TYR A 11 -1.00 -15.86 6.16
N LEU A 12 -0.98 -14.76 5.40
CA LEU A 12 0.23 -14.15 4.87
C LEU A 12 0.41 -12.77 5.50
N THR A 13 1.36 -12.62 6.41
CA THR A 13 1.50 -11.38 7.21
C THR A 13 1.55 -10.11 6.35
N SER A 14 2.31 -10.14 5.27
CA SER A 14 2.43 -8.99 4.36
C SER A 14 1.13 -8.63 3.62
N ASP A 15 0.13 -9.50 3.65
CA ASP A 15 -1.18 -9.33 3.00
C ASP A 15 -2.33 -9.29 4.04
N ALA A 16 -2.02 -9.20 5.33
CA ALA A 16 -2.98 -9.38 6.41
C ALA A 16 -3.49 -8.08 7.04
N ILE A 17 -3.11 -6.91 6.54
CA ILE A 17 -3.53 -5.60 7.10
C ILE A 17 -5.05 -5.50 7.22
N GLY A 18 -5.77 -5.76 6.14
CA GLY A 18 -7.22 -5.71 6.13
C GLY A 18 -7.86 -6.66 7.14
N PRO A 19 -7.62 -7.98 7.04
CA PRO A 19 -8.16 -8.97 7.97
C PRO A 19 -7.80 -8.70 9.43
N ARG A 20 -6.58 -8.26 9.72
CA ARG A 20 -6.16 -7.96 11.09
C ARG A 20 -6.83 -6.70 11.65
N THR A 21 -7.01 -5.67 10.84
CA THR A 21 -7.76 -4.48 11.25
C THR A 21 -9.19 -4.85 11.64
N LEU A 22 -9.83 -5.73 10.88
CA LEU A 22 -11.22 -6.10 11.13
C LEU A 22 -11.44 -6.92 12.40
N ARG A 23 -10.42 -7.58 12.94
CA ARG A 23 -10.53 -8.28 14.24
C ARG A 23 -10.96 -7.34 15.37
N ASP A 24 -10.52 -6.07 15.29
CA ASP A 24 -10.69 -5.08 16.35
C ASP A 24 -11.72 -3.99 15.99
N ILE A 25 -12.39 -4.10 14.83
CA ILE A 25 -13.47 -3.19 14.42
C ILE A 25 -14.72 -3.46 15.26
N ARG A 26 -15.29 -2.38 15.77
CA ARG A 26 -16.58 -2.41 16.46
C ARG A 26 -17.71 -2.49 15.43
N VAL A 27 -18.29 -3.67 15.29
CA VAL A 27 -19.52 -3.88 14.51
C VAL A 27 -20.71 -3.43 15.34
N THR A 28 -21.61 -2.66 14.76
CA THR A 28 -22.76 -2.06 15.47
C THR A 28 -24.10 -2.41 14.82
N HIS A 29 -24.10 -3.03 13.66
CA HIS A 29 -25.32 -3.36 12.92
C HIS A 29 -26.32 -4.20 13.73
N TYR A 30 -25.82 -5.09 14.61
CA TYR A 30 -26.67 -5.94 15.47
C TYR A 30 -27.21 -5.24 16.71
N LEU A 31 -26.75 -4.00 17.00
CA LEU A 31 -27.24 -3.24 18.15
C LEU A 31 -28.62 -2.64 17.87
N ASP A 32 -29.42 -2.48 18.92
CA ASP A 32 -30.68 -1.76 18.86
C ASP A 32 -30.47 -0.29 18.46
N ASP A 33 -31.40 0.26 17.72
CA ASP A 33 -31.32 1.64 17.21
C ASP A 33 -31.20 2.68 18.34
N SER A 34 -31.85 2.44 19.49
CA SER A 34 -31.72 3.29 20.68
C SER A 34 -30.27 3.37 21.19
N LEU A 35 -29.55 2.25 21.24
CA LEU A 35 -28.15 2.21 21.65
C LEU A 35 -27.21 2.88 20.62
N LYS A 36 -27.51 2.75 19.34
CA LYS A 36 -26.76 3.44 18.29
C LYS A 36 -26.93 4.95 18.39
N LEU A 37 -28.15 5.43 18.56
CA LEU A 37 -28.47 6.85 18.73
C LEU A 37 -27.83 7.45 19.98
N GLU A 38 -27.97 6.80 21.12
CA GLU A 38 -27.43 7.27 22.39
C GLU A 38 -25.90 7.44 22.36
N ASN A 39 -25.19 6.57 21.62
CA ASN A 39 -23.74 6.58 21.52
C ASN A 39 -23.21 7.23 20.25
N HIS A 40 -24.07 7.79 19.40
CA HIS A 40 -23.71 8.37 18.10
C HIS A 40 -22.94 7.41 17.20
N TYR A 41 -23.25 6.11 17.24
CA TYR A 41 -22.62 5.09 16.42
C TYR A 41 -23.21 5.06 15.01
N TYR A 42 -22.36 5.01 14.01
CA TYR A 42 -22.78 4.57 12.68
C TYR A 42 -23.26 3.12 12.72
N ASP A 43 -24.09 2.75 11.77
CA ASP A 43 -24.50 1.36 11.54
C ASP A 43 -23.41 0.66 10.73
N ILE A 44 -22.50 -0.08 11.42
CA ILE A 44 -21.27 -0.64 10.87
C ILE A 44 -21.40 -2.16 10.75
N LEU A 45 -21.16 -2.65 9.52
CA LEU A 45 -20.92 -4.06 9.20
C LEU A 45 -19.44 -4.26 8.89
N SER A 46 -18.92 -5.47 9.07
CA SER A 46 -17.56 -5.82 8.67
C SER A 46 -17.54 -7.12 7.87
N LEU A 47 -16.62 -7.19 6.90
CA LEU A 47 -16.46 -8.35 6.04
C LEU A 47 -14.98 -8.56 5.69
N THR A 48 -14.47 -9.77 5.91
CA THR A 48 -13.23 -10.26 5.31
C THR A 48 -13.60 -11.21 4.17
N PRO A 49 -13.60 -10.76 2.91
CA PRO A 49 -14.09 -11.57 1.79
C PRO A 49 -13.19 -12.76 1.43
N GLY A 50 -11.96 -12.76 1.95
CA GLY A 50 -10.92 -13.72 1.58
C GLY A 50 -10.30 -13.37 0.23
N VAL A 51 -9.45 -14.29 -0.27
CA VAL A 51 -8.82 -14.15 -1.59
C VAL A 51 -9.43 -15.14 -2.57
N MET A 52 -9.50 -14.76 -3.84
CA MET A 52 -10.11 -15.57 -4.92
C MET A 52 -9.59 -17.02 -4.96
N TYR A 53 -8.30 -17.23 -4.69
CA TYR A 53 -7.74 -18.57 -4.64
C TYR A 53 -8.39 -19.47 -3.57
N GLN A 54 -8.87 -18.89 -2.46
CA GLN A 54 -9.53 -19.64 -1.38
C GLN A 54 -11.03 -19.77 -1.60
N THR A 55 -11.66 -18.72 -2.14
CA THR A 55 -13.12 -18.63 -2.25
C THR A 55 -13.65 -19.09 -3.60
N GLY A 56 -12.83 -19.00 -4.65
CA GLY A 56 -13.26 -19.22 -6.04
C GLY A 56 -14.14 -18.10 -6.61
N VAL A 57 -14.33 -17.00 -5.88
CA VAL A 57 -15.19 -15.87 -6.24
C VAL A 57 -14.37 -14.59 -6.24
N GLU A 58 -14.66 -13.68 -7.17
CA GLU A 58 -14.05 -12.35 -7.17
C GLU A 58 -14.44 -11.57 -5.93
N THR A 59 -13.46 -10.91 -5.32
CA THR A 59 -13.68 -10.13 -4.08
C THR A 59 -14.76 -9.07 -4.25
N VAL A 60 -14.83 -8.42 -5.40
CA VAL A 60 -15.83 -7.39 -5.70
C VAL A 60 -17.23 -7.95 -5.72
N GLU A 61 -17.44 -9.18 -6.23
CA GLU A 61 -18.75 -9.84 -6.25
C GLU A 61 -19.27 -10.12 -4.84
N VAL A 62 -18.37 -10.53 -3.94
CA VAL A 62 -18.71 -10.75 -2.52
C VAL A 62 -19.11 -9.45 -1.84
N ILE A 63 -18.35 -8.36 -2.11
CA ILE A 63 -18.67 -7.04 -1.56
C ILE A 63 -19.97 -6.50 -2.15
N GLN A 64 -20.18 -6.65 -3.46
CA GLN A 64 -21.44 -6.23 -4.12
C GLN A 64 -22.66 -6.92 -3.52
N ALA A 65 -22.60 -8.22 -3.28
CA ALA A 65 -23.67 -8.95 -2.64
C ALA A 65 -24.02 -8.40 -1.25
N MET A 66 -23.02 -7.95 -0.48
CA MET A 66 -23.25 -7.28 0.81
C MET A 66 -23.87 -5.89 0.63
N VAL A 67 -23.39 -5.12 -0.34
CA VAL A 67 -23.93 -3.79 -0.66
C VAL A 67 -25.40 -3.90 -1.01
N ASP A 68 -25.76 -4.81 -1.88
CA ASP A 68 -27.16 -5.01 -2.34
C ASP A 68 -28.06 -5.54 -1.22
N GLN A 69 -27.61 -6.54 -0.47
CA GLN A 69 -28.39 -7.18 0.58
C GLN A 69 -28.68 -6.24 1.75
N PHE A 70 -27.69 -5.45 2.16
CA PHE A 70 -27.80 -4.60 3.35
C PHE A 70 -28.02 -3.12 3.04
N GLN A 71 -28.15 -2.76 1.75
CA GLN A 71 -28.35 -1.36 1.32
C GLN A 71 -27.27 -0.45 1.95
N ILE A 72 -26.00 -0.73 1.64
CA ILE A 72 -24.84 -0.03 2.17
C ILE A 72 -24.73 1.35 1.52
N ASP A 73 -24.54 2.38 2.34
CA ASP A 73 -24.38 3.77 1.89
C ASP A 73 -22.92 4.16 1.62
N LEU A 74 -21.95 3.44 2.25
CA LEU A 74 -20.51 3.70 2.13
C LEU A 74 -19.73 2.40 2.34
N VAL A 75 -18.77 2.13 1.46
CA VAL A 75 -17.80 1.06 1.65
C VAL A 75 -16.44 1.66 2.04
N ILE A 76 -15.85 1.19 3.14
CA ILE A 76 -14.46 1.45 3.51
C ILE A 76 -13.67 0.17 3.25
N VAL A 77 -12.73 0.22 2.32
CA VAL A 77 -11.91 -0.94 1.94
C VAL A 77 -10.48 -0.77 2.43
N ILE A 78 -9.95 -1.77 3.13
CA ILE A 78 -8.60 -1.76 3.70
C ILE A 78 -7.78 -2.85 3.03
N ASP A 79 -6.59 -2.49 2.49
CA ASP A 79 -5.74 -3.42 1.76
C ASP A 79 -4.24 -3.19 2.02
N ALA A 80 -3.47 -4.24 1.78
CA ALA A 80 -2.02 -4.21 1.75
C ALA A 80 -1.55 -3.76 0.35
N LEU A 81 -0.68 -2.76 0.29
CA LEU A 81 -0.19 -2.20 -0.96
C LEU A 81 1.26 -2.61 -1.25
N CYS A 82 1.64 -2.54 -2.52
CA CYS A 82 3.03 -2.57 -2.94
C CYS A 82 3.62 -1.15 -2.94
N ALA A 83 4.70 -0.94 -2.20
CA ALA A 83 5.40 0.34 -2.17
C ALA A 83 6.11 0.61 -3.51
N LYS A 84 6.08 1.87 -3.96
CA LYS A 84 6.90 2.34 -5.08
C LYS A 84 8.26 2.87 -4.64
N ASP A 85 8.43 3.10 -3.32
CA ASP A 85 9.59 3.71 -2.69
C ASP A 85 9.79 3.02 -1.34
N TYR A 86 11.03 2.60 -1.04
CA TYR A 86 11.35 1.87 0.19
C TYR A 86 11.05 2.70 1.46
N GLN A 87 11.13 4.02 1.40
CA GLN A 87 10.85 4.91 2.54
C GLN A 87 9.39 4.88 2.98
N LYS A 88 8.49 4.47 2.08
CA LYS A 88 7.04 4.36 2.37
C LYS A 88 6.65 3.01 2.95
N LEU A 89 7.52 2.01 2.82
CA LEU A 89 7.24 0.65 3.27
C LEU A 89 6.97 0.62 4.78
N GLY A 90 5.76 0.28 5.18
CA GLY A 90 5.33 0.20 6.59
C GLY A 90 5.24 1.54 7.34
N HIS A 91 5.39 2.69 6.65
CA HIS A 91 5.47 4.00 7.31
C HIS A 91 4.35 4.97 6.94
N VAL A 92 3.55 4.65 5.92
CA VAL A 92 2.48 5.53 5.43
C VAL A 92 1.15 4.80 5.38
N ILE A 93 0.07 5.55 5.55
CA ILE A 93 -1.29 5.14 5.26
C ILE A 93 -1.76 6.00 4.09
N GLN A 94 -2.22 5.37 3.03
CA GLN A 94 -2.77 6.05 1.85
C GLN A 94 -4.29 5.96 1.90
N ILE A 95 -4.96 7.10 1.76
CA ILE A 95 -6.42 7.17 1.75
C ILE A 95 -6.85 7.87 0.46
N ASN A 96 -7.82 7.29 -0.24
CA ASN A 96 -8.41 7.89 -1.42
C ASN A 96 -9.89 7.50 -1.55
N ASN A 97 -10.61 8.21 -2.40
CA ASN A 97 -12.01 7.97 -2.74
C ASN A 97 -12.23 7.52 -4.19
N VAL A 98 -11.16 7.13 -4.87
CA VAL A 98 -11.22 6.61 -6.27
C VAL A 98 -11.42 5.09 -6.28
N GLY A 99 -11.26 4.44 -5.12
CA GLY A 99 -11.30 3.00 -4.99
C GLY A 99 -9.94 2.31 -5.09
N ILE A 100 -9.95 1.00 -5.24
CA ILE A 100 -8.75 0.16 -5.25
C ILE A 100 -8.89 -0.98 -6.26
N HIS A 101 -7.75 -1.37 -6.84
CA HIS A 101 -7.64 -2.57 -7.69
C HIS A 101 -6.92 -3.67 -6.89
N PRO A 102 -7.64 -4.65 -6.34
CA PRO A 102 -7.03 -5.69 -5.52
C PRO A 102 -5.95 -6.45 -6.29
N GLY A 103 -4.76 -6.60 -5.68
CA GLY A 103 -3.66 -7.34 -6.28
C GLY A 103 -2.97 -6.67 -7.48
N SER A 104 -3.33 -5.46 -7.89
CA SER A 104 -2.68 -4.74 -8.99
C SER A 104 -1.21 -4.47 -8.70
N GLY A 105 -0.86 -4.27 -7.43
CA GLY A 105 0.53 -4.10 -6.99
C GLY A 105 1.42 -5.32 -7.20
N ILE A 106 0.88 -6.50 -7.52
CA ILE A 106 1.62 -7.74 -7.78
C ILE A 106 1.24 -8.37 -9.14
N GLY A 107 0.74 -7.55 -10.08
CA GLY A 107 0.48 -7.95 -11.46
C GLY A 107 -0.84 -8.70 -11.69
N ASN A 108 -1.73 -8.77 -10.70
CA ASN A 108 -3.06 -9.35 -10.86
C ASN A 108 -4.05 -8.29 -11.34
N HIS A 109 -4.59 -8.46 -12.53
CA HIS A 109 -5.66 -7.60 -13.07
C HIS A 109 -7.02 -8.12 -12.61
N ARG A 110 -7.49 -7.60 -11.47
CA ARG A 110 -8.82 -7.89 -10.92
C ARG A 110 -9.74 -6.70 -11.12
N GLN A 111 -11.05 -6.95 -11.03
CA GLN A 111 -12.03 -5.88 -11.11
C GLN A 111 -11.84 -4.88 -9.96
N ALA A 112 -11.95 -3.58 -10.30
CA ALA A 112 -11.81 -2.50 -9.34
C ALA A 112 -12.95 -2.50 -8.31
N ILE A 113 -12.61 -2.17 -7.08
CA ILE A 113 -13.58 -1.86 -6.01
C ILE A 113 -13.67 -0.34 -5.96
N GLN A 114 -14.69 0.21 -6.57
CA GLN A 114 -14.89 1.65 -6.76
C GLN A 114 -16.39 1.95 -6.86
N GLU A 115 -16.75 3.23 -6.79
CA GLU A 115 -18.14 3.67 -6.81
C GLU A 115 -18.91 3.20 -8.03
N GLU A 116 -18.30 3.26 -9.22
CA GLU A 116 -18.92 2.84 -10.48
C GLU A 116 -19.25 1.33 -10.49
N THR A 117 -18.50 0.55 -9.74
CA THR A 117 -18.69 -0.90 -9.67
C THR A 117 -19.75 -1.28 -8.61
N LEU A 118 -19.67 -0.63 -7.43
CA LEU A 118 -20.52 -0.98 -6.29
C LEU A 118 -21.83 -0.20 -6.21
N GLY A 119 -21.95 0.92 -6.95
CA GLY A 119 -23.13 1.80 -6.90
C GLY A 119 -23.25 2.63 -5.62
N CYS A 120 -22.22 2.66 -4.79
CA CYS A 120 -22.13 3.49 -3.59
C CYS A 120 -20.71 4.02 -3.40
N PRO A 121 -20.51 5.15 -2.69
CA PRO A 121 -19.20 5.70 -2.41
C PRO A 121 -18.21 4.71 -1.79
N VAL A 122 -16.94 4.79 -2.20
CA VAL A 122 -15.87 3.93 -1.71
C VAL A 122 -14.72 4.79 -1.16
N ILE A 123 -14.27 4.47 0.06
CA ILE A 123 -13.02 5.00 0.62
C ILE A 123 -12.03 3.85 0.71
N ALA A 124 -10.92 3.95 -0.01
CA ALA A 124 -9.84 2.98 0.05
C ALA A 124 -8.74 3.44 1.01
N ILE A 125 -8.34 2.54 1.91
CA ILE A 125 -7.26 2.74 2.87
C ILE A 125 -6.21 1.67 2.59
N GLY A 126 -5.00 2.09 2.25
CA GLY A 126 -3.91 1.19 1.91
C GLY A 126 -2.66 1.41 2.76
N VAL A 127 -2.00 0.31 3.13
CA VAL A 127 -0.72 0.34 3.82
C VAL A 127 0.31 -0.42 3.00
N PRO A 128 1.42 0.22 2.56
CA PRO A 128 2.48 -0.48 1.85
C PRO A 128 3.22 -1.46 2.78
N THR A 129 3.08 -2.75 2.51
CA THR A 129 3.68 -3.84 3.29
C THR A 129 4.76 -4.59 2.55
N VAL A 130 4.80 -4.44 1.23
CA VAL A 130 5.74 -5.08 0.33
C VAL A 130 6.29 -4.08 -0.67
N ILE A 131 7.43 -4.41 -1.28
CA ILE A 131 8.06 -3.63 -2.35
C ILE A 131 8.68 -4.59 -3.37
N TYR A 132 8.67 -4.23 -4.65
CA TYR A 132 9.40 -4.98 -5.65
C TYR A 132 10.91 -4.88 -5.47
N ALA A 133 11.63 -5.98 -5.69
CA ALA A 133 13.08 -5.98 -5.69
C ALA A 133 13.64 -4.99 -6.73
N SER A 134 13.02 -4.88 -7.90
CA SER A 134 13.37 -3.88 -8.92
C SER A 134 13.29 -2.45 -8.41
N SER A 135 12.27 -2.11 -7.62
CA SER A 135 12.14 -0.78 -7.01
C SER A 135 13.26 -0.49 -6.01
N ILE A 136 13.63 -1.48 -5.18
CA ILE A 136 14.76 -1.34 -4.24
C ILE A 136 16.06 -1.11 -5.00
N VAL A 137 16.33 -1.89 -6.06
CA VAL A 137 17.55 -1.74 -6.86
C VAL A 137 17.57 -0.37 -7.54
N LYS A 138 16.45 0.11 -8.07
CA LYS A 138 16.32 1.47 -8.62
C LYS A 138 16.70 2.54 -7.58
N ASP A 139 16.15 2.43 -6.37
CA ASP A 139 16.44 3.37 -5.29
C ASP A 139 17.93 3.34 -4.90
N VAL A 140 18.55 2.14 -4.88
CA VAL A 140 20.00 2.00 -4.64
C VAL A 140 20.80 2.71 -5.71
N PHE A 141 20.46 2.60 -6.98
CA PHE A 141 21.12 3.33 -8.06
C PHE A 141 21.01 4.85 -7.88
N GLN A 142 19.85 5.34 -7.46
CA GLN A 142 19.69 6.77 -7.17
C GLN A 142 20.57 7.20 -6.00
N LEU A 143 20.59 6.44 -4.91
CA LEU A 143 21.47 6.71 -3.76
C LEU A 143 22.97 6.68 -4.15
N MET A 144 23.35 5.78 -5.06
CA MET A 144 24.73 5.76 -5.58
C MET A 144 25.05 7.01 -6.40
N LYS A 145 24.13 7.50 -7.24
CA LYS A 145 24.31 8.76 -7.97
C LYS A 145 24.52 9.93 -7.00
N ASP A 146 23.70 10.01 -5.96
CA ASP A 146 23.81 11.05 -4.93
C ASP A 146 25.16 10.93 -4.18
N TYR A 147 25.54 9.74 -3.75
CA TYR A 147 26.81 9.49 -3.06
C TYR A 147 28.03 9.88 -3.91
N PHE A 148 28.04 9.54 -5.18
CA PHE A 148 29.12 9.91 -6.10
C PHE A 148 29.11 11.41 -6.40
N GLY A 149 27.94 12.06 -6.45
CA GLY A 149 27.81 13.51 -6.52
C GLY A 149 28.51 14.18 -5.34
N ASP A 150 28.19 13.73 -4.13
CA ASP A 150 28.81 14.22 -2.89
C ASP A 150 30.36 14.01 -2.88
N ALA A 151 30.81 12.88 -3.43
CA ALA A 151 32.25 12.56 -3.47
C ALA A 151 33.04 13.37 -4.50
N ILE A 152 32.40 13.78 -5.60
CA ILE A 152 33.03 14.59 -6.66
C ILE A 152 33.06 16.07 -6.32
N ASP A 153 32.15 16.54 -5.47
CA ASP A 153 32.08 17.96 -5.08
C ASP A 153 33.43 18.40 -4.46
N ILE A 154 34.05 19.40 -5.07
CA ILE A 154 35.33 19.98 -4.63
C ILE A 154 35.25 20.48 -3.19
N LYS A 155 34.06 20.99 -2.76
CA LYS A 155 33.82 21.45 -1.38
C LYS A 155 33.93 20.30 -0.37
N ASN A 156 33.54 19.10 -0.75
CA ASN A 156 33.57 17.90 0.08
C ASN A 156 34.93 17.21 0.09
N ARG A 157 35.79 17.43 -0.93
CA ARG A 157 37.13 16.82 -1.03
C ARG A 157 38.09 17.30 0.05
N LEU A 158 37.92 18.53 0.53
CA LEU A 158 38.75 19.17 1.53
C LEU A 158 38.13 19.17 2.94
N LYS A 159 36.96 18.60 3.10
CA LYS A 159 36.19 18.65 4.36
C LYS A 159 36.54 17.46 5.25
N ILE A 160 37.04 17.75 6.48
CA ILE A 160 37.23 16.77 7.54
C ILE A 160 35.91 16.72 8.32
N GLY A 161 35.15 15.60 8.22
CA GLY A 161 33.87 15.42 8.91
C GLY A 161 32.72 15.04 7.98
N LYS A 162 31.48 15.34 8.41
CA LYS A 162 30.29 15.02 7.64
C LYS A 162 30.26 15.81 6.32
N ARG A 163 30.08 15.09 5.20
CA ARG A 163 29.95 15.70 3.87
C ARG A 163 28.64 16.46 3.76
N GLU A 164 28.66 17.55 3.01
CA GLU A 164 27.43 18.26 2.62
C GLU A 164 26.79 17.52 1.44
N LYS A 165 25.46 17.46 1.43
CA LYS A 165 24.72 16.87 0.32
C LYS A 165 24.98 17.70 -0.94
N TYR A 166 25.32 17.02 -2.04
CA TYR A 166 25.48 17.67 -3.33
C TYR A 166 24.14 18.14 -3.87
N GLU A 167 24.01 19.44 -4.06
CA GLU A 167 22.76 20.05 -4.57
C GLU A 167 22.69 20.08 -6.10
N GLY A 168 23.77 19.73 -6.79
CA GLY A 168 23.83 19.67 -8.24
C GLY A 168 23.46 18.29 -8.79
N ALA A 169 23.00 18.25 -10.05
CA ALA A 169 22.83 16.99 -10.77
C ALA A 169 24.13 16.58 -11.46
N LEU A 170 24.52 15.30 -11.39
CA LEU A 170 25.58 14.76 -12.20
C LEU A 170 25.21 14.88 -13.68
N SER A 171 26.12 15.40 -14.51
CA SER A 171 25.91 15.39 -15.96
C SER A 171 25.85 13.96 -16.50
N SER A 172 25.16 13.76 -17.63
CA SER A 172 25.03 12.43 -18.26
C SER A 172 26.40 11.79 -18.53
N SER A 173 27.42 12.59 -18.85
CA SER A 173 28.80 12.11 -19.04
C SER A 173 29.43 11.63 -17.73
N GLN A 174 29.19 12.32 -16.63
CA GLN A 174 29.66 11.90 -15.29
C GLN A 174 28.95 10.64 -14.81
N GLN A 175 27.64 10.57 -15.01
CA GLN A 175 26.85 9.37 -14.67
C GLN A 175 27.35 8.15 -15.46
N ARG A 176 27.58 8.32 -16.76
CA ARG A 176 28.12 7.26 -17.62
C ARG A 176 29.54 6.86 -17.24
N TYR A 177 30.38 7.80 -16.83
CA TYR A 177 31.75 7.52 -16.38
C TYR A 177 31.72 6.71 -15.06
N LEU A 178 30.85 7.03 -14.12
CA LEU A 178 30.81 6.43 -12.80
C LEU A 178 30.07 5.08 -12.75
N LEU A 179 28.97 4.96 -13.51
CA LEU A 179 28.05 3.83 -13.46
C LEU A 179 27.96 3.06 -14.79
N GLY A 180 28.83 3.38 -15.74
CA GLY A 180 28.81 2.75 -17.07
C GLY A 180 27.54 3.06 -17.84
N HIS A 181 27.10 2.11 -18.69
CA HIS A 181 25.91 2.29 -19.51
C HIS A 181 24.62 2.48 -18.65
N ILE A 182 24.53 1.79 -17.52
CA ILE A 182 23.39 1.89 -16.60
C ILE A 182 23.22 3.33 -16.09
N GLY A 183 24.31 4.06 -15.86
CA GLY A 183 24.26 5.45 -15.42
C GLY A 183 23.61 6.41 -16.41
N SER A 184 23.56 6.05 -17.70
CA SER A 184 22.95 6.88 -18.75
C SER A 184 21.49 6.56 -19.02
N LEU A 185 20.94 5.51 -18.43
CA LEU A 185 19.52 5.16 -18.57
C LEU A 185 18.65 6.15 -17.80
N ASP A 186 17.50 6.47 -18.35
CA ASP A 186 16.45 7.18 -17.65
C ASP A 186 15.73 6.26 -16.63
N GLN A 187 14.74 6.78 -15.89
CA GLN A 187 14.07 6.00 -14.85
C GLN A 187 13.21 4.87 -15.43
N GLU A 188 12.59 5.08 -16.58
CA GLU A 188 11.71 4.09 -17.23
C GLU A 188 12.54 2.98 -17.88
N GLU A 189 13.63 3.34 -18.57
CA GLU A 189 14.57 2.40 -19.15
C GLU A 189 15.24 1.53 -18.09
N LEU A 190 15.66 2.14 -16.95
CA LEU A 190 16.25 1.41 -15.84
C LEU A 190 15.23 0.45 -15.21
N GLU A 191 14.00 0.89 -15.00
CA GLU A 191 12.93 0.06 -14.42
C GLU A 191 12.60 -1.13 -15.33
N SER A 192 12.50 -0.89 -16.64
CA SER A 192 12.29 -1.94 -17.64
C SER A 192 13.42 -2.96 -17.65
N LEU A 193 14.67 -2.50 -17.66
CA LEU A 193 15.85 -3.37 -17.59
C LEU A 193 15.87 -4.20 -16.30
N LEU A 194 15.59 -3.58 -15.16
CA LEU A 194 15.58 -4.27 -13.87
C LEU A 194 14.44 -5.30 -13.78
N GLN A 195 13.28 -5.00 -14.34
CA GLN A 195 12.20 -5.97 -14.44
C GLN A 195 12.61 -7.17 -15.30
N GLU A 196 13.22 -6.94 -16.46
CA GLU A 196 13.71 -8.01 -17.33
C GLU A 196 14.74 -8.91 -16.64
N ILE A 197 15.73 -8.31 -15.94
CA ILE A 197 16.79 -9.05 -15.25
C ILE A 197 16.26 -9.79 -14.00
N LEU A 198 15.39 -9.15 -13.23
CA LEU A 198 14.91 -9.68 -11.95
C LEU A 198 13.65 -10.54 -12.09
N THR A 199 13.10 -10.64 -13.30
CA THR A 199 11.90 -11.44 -13.59
C THR A 199 12.16 -12.45 -14.72
N PRO A 200 13.23 -13.25 -14.67
CA PRO A 200 13.62 -14.11 -15.80
C PRO A 200 12.63 -15.25 -16.09
N VAL A 201 11.57 -15.42 -15.29
CA VAL A 201 10.60 -16.53 -15.39
C VAL A 201 9.18 -16.05 -15.02
N ASP A 202 8.78 -14.85 -15.41
CA ASP A 202 7.49 -14.23 -15.06
C ASP A 202 7.20 -14.19 -13.53
N ARG A 203 8.24 -14.18 -12.70
CA ARG A 203 8.14 -14.13 -11.25
C ARG A 203 8.67 -12.80 -10.74
N ASN A 204 7.78 -11.95 -10.28
CA ASN A 204 8.14 -10.74 -9.57
C ASN A 204 8.63 -11.08 -8.16
N PHE A 205 9.88 -10.74 -7.86
CA PHE A 205 10.38 -10.80 -6.49
C PHE A 205 9.82 -9.65 -5.68
N VAL A 206 9.07 -10.00 -4.64
CA VAL A 206 8.49 -9.05 -3.69
C VAL A 206 9.16 -9.24 -2.34
N MET A 207 9.54 -8.14 -1.71
CA MET A 207 10.25 -8.11 -0.43
C MET A 207 9.42 -7.35 0.60
N SER A 208 9.55 -7.73 1.86
CA SER A 208 8.96 -7.04 3.01
C SER A 208 10.03 -6.69 4.04
N ASP A 209 9.71 -5.80 4.97
CA ASP A 209 10.59 -5.49 6.10
C ASP A 209 10.76 -6.75 6.99
N LYS A 210 11.93 -6.86 7.62
CA LYS A 210 12.21 -7.89 8.62
C LYS A 210 11.23 -7.84 9.80
N GLN A 211 10.73 -6.66 10.15
CA GLN A 211 9.78 -6.43 11.25
C GLN A 211 8.33 -6.35 10.76
N ILE A 212 8.01 -7.01 9.63
CA ILE A 212 6.68 -6.92 9.01
C ILE A 212 5.55 -7.33 9.97
N ASP A 213 5.77 -8.31 10.84
CA ASP A 213 4.76 -8.75 11.81
C ASP A 213 4.38 -7.64 12.78
N GLU A 214 5.38 -6.93 13.33
CA GLU A 214 5.17 -5.80 14.25
C GLU A 214 4.53 -4.62 13.51
N THR A 215 4.98 -4.34 12.30
CA THR A 215 4.46 -3.26 11.47
C THR A 215 2.97 -3.47 11.16
N VAL A 216 2.60 -4.68 10.74
CA VAL A 216 1.22 -5.02 10.41
C VAL A 216 0.34 -4.97 11.67
N GLU A 217 0.79 -5.48 12.79
CA GLU A 217 0.04 -5.43 14.05
C GLU A 217 -0.21 -3.99 14.50
N ARG A 218 0.84 -3.15 14.52
CA ARG A 218 0.74 -1.74 14.89
C ARG A 218 -0.18 -0.94 13.98
N MET A 219 -0.05 -1.13 12.65
CA MET A 219 -0.87 -0.40 11.67
C MET A 219 -2.32 -0.85 11.72
N SER A 220 -2.58 -2.14 11.87
CA SER A 220 -3.93 -2.68 12.02
C SER A 220 -4.63 -2.14 13.26
N ALA A 221 -3.95 -2.13 14.41
CA ALA A 221 -4.48 -1.58 15.66
C ALA A 221 -4.77 -0.07 15.53
N LEU A 222 -3.88 0.69 14.88
CA LEU A 222 -4.08 2.12 14.63
C LEU A 222 -5.32 2.37 13.76
N LEU A 223 -5.47 1.64 12.65
CA LEU A 223 -6.62 1.75 11.76
C LEU A 223 -7.92 1.37 12.46
N ALA A 224 -7.93 0.25 13.18
CA ALA A 224 -9.12 -0.18 13.93
C ALA A 224 -9.52 0.86 14.98
N LYS A 225 -8.56 1.42 15.72
CA LYS A 225 -8.82 2.48 16.69
C LYS A 225 -9.42 3.72 16.01
N ALA A 226 -8.81 4.21 14.93
CA ALA A 226 -9.29 5.38 14.21
C ALA A 226 -10.71 5.19 13.68
N LEU A 227 -11.03 4.03 13.11
CA LEU A 227 -12.36 3.70 12.60
C LEU A 227 -13.38 3.52 13.73
N ASN A 228 -12.99 2.95 14.88
CA ASN A 228 -13.84 2.80 16.04
C ASN A 228 -14.18 4.14 16.73
N ASP A 229 -13.37 5.18 16.50
CA ASP A 229 -13.61 6.53 17.04
C ASP A 229 -14.55 7.36 16.15
N LEU A 230 -14.96 6.86 14.99
CA LEU A 230 -15.93 7.52 14.13
C LEU A 230 -17.30 7.62 14.83
N ARG A 231 -17.85 8.83 14.85
CA ARG A 231 -19.18 9.14 15.37
C ARG A 231 -19.88 10.09 14.40
N TYR A 232 -21.20 9.98 14.31
CA TYR A 232 -21.94 11.00 13.58
C TYR A 232 -22.21 12.20 14.50
N ASN A 233 -22.15 13.39 13.94
CA ASN A 233 -22.58 14.62 14.62
C ASN A 233 -24.09 14.69 14.56
N SER A 234 -24.72 14.88 15.73
CA SER A 234 -26.17 15.13 15.85
C SER A 234 -26.56 16.51 15.33
#